data_c7c8979b592869ba71300e5529017e69
#
_entry.id   c7c8979b592869ba71300e5529017e69
#
_cell.length_a   1.000
_cell.length_b   1.000
_cell.length_c   1.000
_cell.angle_alpha   90.00
_cell.angle_beta   90.00
_cell.angle_gamma   90.00
#
_symmetry.space_group_name_H-M   'P 1'
#
loop_
_entity.id
_entity.type
_entity.pdbx_description
1 polymer ?
#
loop_
_entity_poly.entity_id
_entity_poly.type
_entity_poly.pdbx_seq_one_letter_code
_entity_poly.pdbx_strand_id
1 'polypeptide(L)'
;MTHRANPRFWVHYRRLPEEVRLLADESYRLLRRDPKHPSLHFKRIGRFWSVRIGLHYRALAVEHEHVMVWFWVGPHAEYNRLITAK
;
A
#
# COMPACT_ATOMS: atom_id res chain seq x y z
N MET A 1 -1.36 -7.96 13.49
CA MET A 1 -0.77 -6.70 13.01
C MET A 1 -1.86 -5.65 12.83
N THR A 2 -1.62 -4.45 13.32
CA THR A 2 -2.59 -3.36 13.23
C THR A 2 -2.26 -2.47 12.04
N HIS A 3 -3.28 -2.10 11.29
CA HIS A 3 -3.13 -1.22 10.13
C HIS A 3 -3.87 0.09 10.36
N ARG A 4 -3.25 1.18 9.94
CA ARG A 4 -3.82 2.51 10.02
C ARG A 4 -3.45 3.28 8.76
N ALA A 5 -4.32 4.15 8.29
CA ALA A 5 -4.02 5.04 7.17
C ALA A 5 -3.96 6.46 7.68
N ASN A 6 -2.89 7.18 7.32
CA ASN A 6 -2.80 8.59 7.70
C ASN A 6 -3.58 9.46 6.70
N PRO A 7 -3.80 10.76 7.00
CA PRO A 7 -4.57 11.62 6.10
C PRO A 7 -4.00 11.73 4.69
N ARG A 8 -2.68 11.64 4.52
CA ARG A 8 -2.03 11.68 3.21
C ARG A 8 -2.42 10.51 2.33
N PHE A 9 -2.58 9.34 2.93
CA PHE A 9 -3.02 8.16 2.19
C PHE A 9 -4.33 8.45 1.46
N TRP A 10 -5.28 9.07 2.16
CA TRP A 10 -6.60 9.33 1.60
C TRP A 10 -6.58 10.35 0.47
N VAL A 11 -5.65 11.30 0.50
CA VAL A 11 -5.46 12.23 -0.62
C VAL A 11 -5.08 11.45 -1.88
N HIS A 12 -4.14 10.54 -1.76
CA HIS A 12 -3.70 9.70 -2.90
C HIS A 12 -4.78 8.73 -3.33
N TYR A 13 -5.47 8.13 -2.38
CA TYR A 13 -6.53 7.18 -2.65
C TYR A 13 -7.65 7.81 -3.48
N ARG A 14 -8.05 9.03 -3.14
CA ARG A 14 -9.13 9.73 -3.86
C ARG A 14 -8.79 10.04 -5.31
N ARG A 15 -7.51 10.07 -5.65
CA ARG A 15 -7.04 10.34 -7.01
C ARG A 15 -7.08 9.10 -7.89
N LEU A 16 -7.27 7.94 -7.31
CA LEU A 16 -7.30 6.69 -8.06
C LEU A 16 -8.60 6.57 -8.86
N PRO A 17 -8.55 5.94 -10.06
CA PRO A 17 -9.77 5.55 -10.74
C PRO A 17 -10.64 4.67 -9.85
N GLU A 18 -11.94 4.72 -10.03
CA GLU A 18 -12.86 3.96 -9.19
C GLU A 18 -12.54 2.48 -9.14
N GLU A 19 -12.26 1.87 -10.28
CA GLU A 19 -11.92 0.44 -10.34
C GLU A 19 -10.67 0.11 -9.53
N VAL A 20 -9.71 1.04 -9.46
CA VAL A 20 -8.50 0.84 -8.68
C VAL A 20 -8.79 0.99 -7.19
N ARG A 21 -9.67 1.91 -6.82
CA ARG A 21 -10.09 2.03 -5.42
C ARG A 21 -10.75 0.74 -4.94
N LEU A 22 -11.58 0.11 -5.78
CA LEU A 22 -12.19 -1.17 -5.43
C LEU A 22 -11.15 -2.27 -5.25
N LEU A 23 -10.14 -2.30 -6.12
CA LEU A 23 -9.04 -3.24 -5.97
C LEU A 23 -8.24 -2.98 -4.69
N ALA A 24 -8.03 -1.71 -4.35
CA ALA A 24 -7.33 -1.34 -3.12
C ALA A 24 -8.11 -1.81 -1.89
N ASP A 25 -9.42 -1.64 -1.91
CA ASP A 25 -10.28 -2.08 -0.81
C ASP A 25 -10.23 -3.60 -0.64
N GLU A 26 -10.26 -4.33 -1.76
CA GLU A 26 -10.13 -5.79 -1.72
C GLU A 26 -8.76 -6.23 -1.18
N SER A 27 -7.71 -5.56 -1.64
CA SER A 27 -6.35 -5.87 -1.19
C SER A 27 -6.21 -5.62 0.31
N TYR A 28 -6.84 -4.57 0.82
CA TYR A 28 -6.81 -4.29 2.25
C TYR A 28 -7.51 -5.38 3.05
N ARG A 29 -8.68 -5.81 2.60
CA ARG A 29 -9.40 -6.91 3.27
C ARG A 29 -8.58 -8.19 3.26
N LEU A 30 -7.92 -8.49 2.14
CA LEU A 30 -7.07 -9.66 2.02
C LEU A 30 -5.85 -9.56 2.92
N LEU A 31 -5.22 -8.38 2.97
CA LEU A 31 -4.06 -8.13 3.82
C LEU A 31 -4.37 -8.38 5.29
N ARG A 32 -5.54 -7.97 5.75
CA ARG A 32 -5.96 -8.20 7.13
C ARG A 32 -6.23 -9.67 7.42
N ARG A 33 -6.72 -10.40 6.44
CA ARG A 33 -7.11 -11.80 6.61
C ARG A 33 -5.95 -12.76 6.36
N ASP A 34 -5.11 -12.45 5.37
CA ASP A 34 -4.03 -13.32 4.97
C ASP A 34 -2.86 -12.49 4.41
N PRO A 35 -2.03 -11.91 5.30
CA PRO A 35 -0.93 -11.03 4.84
C PRO A 35 0.13 -11.74 4.01
N LYS A 36 0.16 -13.07 4.03
CA LYS A 36 1.12 -13.85 3.24
C LYS A 36 0.57 -14.27 1.88
N HIS A 37 -0.64 -13.85 1.55
CA HIS A 37 -1.23 -14.22 0.26
C HIS A 37 -0.34 -13.75 -0.88
N PRO A 38 -0.01 -14.64 -1.84
CA PRO A 38 0.98 -14.30 -2.89
C PRO A 38 0.61 -13.10 -3.74
N SER A 39 -0.67 -12.87 -3.99
CA SER A 39 -1.10 -11.75 -4.85
C SER A 39 -0.80 -10.39 -4.27
N LEU A 40 -0.59 -10.29 -2.96
CA LEU A 40 -0.30 -9.02 -2.30
C LEU A 40 1.16 -8.60 -2.45
N HIS A 41 2.06 -9.54 -2.61
CA HIS A 41 3.50 -9.25 -2.59
C HIS A 41 3.87 -8.33 -1.42
N PHE A 42 3.28 -8.59 -0.26
CA PHE A 42 3.52 -7.79 0.93
C PHE A 42 4.95 -8.02 1.42
N LYS A 43 5.76 -6.98 1.39
CA LYS A 43 7.18 -7.12 1.70
C LYS A 43 7.79 -5.81 2.18
N ARG A 44 8.90 -5.95 2.88
CA ARG A 44 9.68 -4.80 3.30
C ARG A 44 10.66 -4.39 2.21
N ILE A 45 10.73 -3.07 1.94
CA ILE A 45 11.69 -2.49 0.99
C ILE A 45 12.36 -1.33 1.72
N GLY A 46 13.61 -1.53 2.16
CA GLY A 46 14.30 -0.55 2.97
C GLY A 46 13.53 -0.30 4.27
N ARG A 47 13.14 0.94 4.50
CA ARG A 47 12.35 1.31 5.68
C ARG A 47 10.85 1.29 5.43
N PHE A 48 10.43 0.94 4.22
CA PHE A 48 9.02 0.91 3.86
C PHE A 48 8.50 -0.51 3.80
N TRP A 49 7.19 -0.63 3.90
CA TRP A 49 6.47 -1.85 3.56
C TRP A 49 5.62 -1.56 2.35
N SER A 50 5.54 -2.51 1.43
CA SER A 50 4.78 -2.32 0.21
C SER A 50 3.80 -3.46 -0.01
N VAL A 51 2.68 -3.13 -0.67
CA VAL A 51 1.69 -4.11 -1.06
C VAL A 51 1.28 -3.83 -2.50
N ARG A 52 1.04 -4.89 -3.25
CA ARG A 52 0.61 -4.80 -4.63
C ARG A 52 -0.91 -4.65 -4.70
N ILE A 53 -1.36 -3.74 -5.55
CA ILE A 53 -2.78 -3.52 -5.82
C ILE A 53 -2.99 -3.69 -7.32
N GLY A 54 -3.58 -4.84 -7.72
CA GLY A 54 -3.68 -5.17 -9.13
C GLY A 54 -2.30 -5.26 -9.77
N LEU A 55 -2.22 -5.03 -11.07
CA LEU A 55 -0.96 -5.15 -11.81
C LEU A 55 -0.13 -3.87 -11.80
N HIS A 56 -0.78 -2.72 -11.67
CA HIS A 56 -0.13 -1.44 -11.97
C HIS A 56 -0.04 -0.47 -10.79
N TYR A 57 -0.53 -0.87 -9.62
CA TYR A 57 -0.58 0.03 -8.46
C TYR A 57 0.07 -0.60 -7.25
N ARG A 58 0.54 0.27 -6.36
CA ARG A 58 1.21 -0.13 -5.10
C ARG A 58 0.78 0.81 -3.99
N ALA A 59 0.88 0.31 -2.75
CA ALA A 59 0.73 1.15 -1.57
C ALA A 59 1.95 1.00 -0.69
N LEU A 60 2.28 2.04 0.06
CA LEU A 60 3.44 2.08 0.95
C LEU A 60 3.03 2.42 2.37
N ALA A 61 3.70 1.78 3.30
CA ALA A 61 3.52 2.04 4.72
C ALA A 61 4.86 2.11 5.43
N VAL A 62 4.84 2.70 6.62
CA VAL A 62 5.96 2.60 7.56
C VAL A 62 5.45 1.89 8.80
N GLU A 63 6.30 1.10 9.42
CA GLU A 63 5.97 0.44 10.67
C GLU A 63 6.39 1.33 11.83
N HIS A 64 5.47 1.59 12.75
CA HIS A 64 5.73 2.39 13.93
C HIS A 64 5.05 1.73 15.13
N GLU A 65 5.85 1.28 16.10
CA GLU A 65 5.35 0.65 17.32
C GLU A 65 4.35 -0.48 17.04
N HIS A 66 4.71 -1.37 16.11
CA HIS A 66 3.89 -2.52 15.71
C HIS A 66 2.61 -2.15 14.97
N VAL A 67 2.50 -0.89 14.53
CA VAL A 67 1.38 -0.43 13.71
C VAL A 67 1.91 -0.14 12.31
N MET A 68 1.23 -0.68 11.31
CA MET A 68 1.53 -0.41 9.92
C MET A 68 0.76 0.86 9.52
N VAL A 69 1.48 1.95 9.25
CA VAL A 69 0.86 3.24 8.90
C VAL A 69 0.99 3.45 7.40
N TRP A 70 -0.12 3.30 6.70
CA TRP A 70 -0.18 3.49 5.25
C TRP A 70 -0.24 4.98 4.94
N PHE A 71 0.64 5.44 4.06
CA PHE A 71 0.78 6.88 3.77
C PHE A 71 0.69 7.22 2.29
N TRP A 72 0.75 6.22 1.41
CA TRP A 72 0.75 6.47 -0.03
C TRP A 72 0.15 5.29 -0.78
N VAL A 73 -0.55 5.60 -1.86
CA VAL A 73 -1.02 4.62 -2.84
C VAL A 73 -1.01 5.29 -4.20
N GLY A 74 -0.55 4.59 -5.22
CA GLY A 74 -0.47 5.16 -6.55
C GLY A 74 0.13 4.22 -7.57
N PRO A 75 0.41 4.73 -8.78
CA PRO A 75 0.94 3.92 -9.88
C PRO A 75 2.34 3.39 -9.60
N HIS A 76 2.64 2.24 -10.21
CA HIS A 76 3.93 1.57 -10.08
C HIS A 76 5.11 2.47 -10.45
N ALA A 77 4.94 3.32 -11.48
CA ALA A 77 6.02 4.22 -11.89
C ALA A 77 6.41 5.20 -10.78
N GLU A 78 5.43 5.77 -10.08
CA GLU A 78 5.70 6.64 -8.93
C GLU A 78 6.28 5.86 -7.76
N TYR A 79 5.77 4.66 -7.53
CA TYR A 79 6.28 3.76 -6.50
C TYR A 79 7.79 3.55 -6.67
N ASN A 80 8.23 3.25 -7.90
CA ASN A 80 9.65 3.04 -8.15
C ASN A 80 10.50 4.25 -7.78
N ARG A 81 10.00 5.45 -8.06
CA ARG A 81 10.72 6.66 -7.69
C ARG A 81 10.79 6.86 -6.18
N LEU A 82 9.69 6.57 -5.49
CA LEU A 82 9.63 6.74 -4.03
C LEU A 82 10.56 5.81 -3.29
N ILE A 83 10.64 4.55 -3.70
CA ILE A 83 11.48 3.57 -3.01
C ILE A 83 12.96 3.74 -3.32
N THR A 84 13.32 4.40 -4.41
CA THR A 84 14.70 4.66 -4.79
C THR A 84 15.17 6.05 -4.37
N ALA A 85 14.27 6.92 -3.96
CA ALA A 85 14.62 8.25 -3.47
C ALA A 85 15.36 8.14 -2.13
N LYS A 86 16.36 8.98 -1.94
CA LYS A 86 17.14 9.00 -0.71
C LYS A 86 16.88 10.24 0.09
#